data_b9a4095a0d371a7d258e0e7a4fd9669e
#
_entry.id   b9a4095a0d371a7d258e0e7a4fd9669e
#
_cell.length_a   1.000
_cell.length_b   1.000
_cell.length_c   1.000
_cell.angle_alpha   90.00
_cell.angle_beta   90.00
_cell.angle_gamma   90.00
#
_symmetry.space_group_name_H-M   'P 1'
#
loop_
_entity.id
_entity.type
_entity.pdbx_description
1 polymer ?
#
loop_
_entity_poly.entity_id
_entity_poly.type
_entity_poly.pdbx_seq_one_letter_code
_entity_poly.pdbx_strand_id
1 'polypeptide(L)'
;MTIQGIIKENQLKTCPFVLALVPRVGQANVRTGIFMVLKGITIHNTGNNMPTATALAHAKWLVSVEEAERDYIGAHFFVDDHQIVQVLPINEVAWHAGDGQGRGNMTTIAIEICEVGDVLQAEANALLLIGYLKKHLGDLPIYKHQDWTGKYCPRVLLSTGRWKSFEERAIKMTYEDKESSKEGNTPSPWAREAVAWAIQGDLFDQESKLHTPVTREVLAVILWRFEKRLKNELHA
;
A
#
# COMPACT_ATOMS: atom_id res chain seq x y z
N MET A 1 -5.97 4.57 15.11
CA MET A 1 -6.23 4.22 13.69
C MET A 1 -5.02 3.42 13.24
N THR A 2 -5.13 2.11 13.15
CA THR A 2 -4.02 1.28 12.68
C THR A 2 -3.91 1.47 11.17
N ILE A 3 -2.79 1.99 10.74
CA ILE A 3 -2.44 2.27 9.35
C ILE A 3 -2.52 0.99 8.47
N GLN A 4 -2.55 -0.19 9.07
CA GLN A 4 -2.86 -1.47 8.41
C GLN A 4 -4.18 -1.50 7.61
N GLY A 5 -5.10 -0.56 7.87
CA GLY A 5 -6.38 -0.48 7.16
C GLY A 5 -6.42 0.54 6.02
N ILE A 6 -5.35 1.30 5.77
CA ILE A 6 -5.34 2.33 4.72
C ILE A 6 -5.21 1.69 3.33
N ILE A 7 -4.35 0.67 3.19
CA ILE A 7 -4.22 -0.04 1.93
C ILE A 7 -5.04 -1.34 2.03
N LYS A 8 -6.26 -1.33 1.50
CA LYS A 8 -7.06 -2.54 1.30
C LYS A 8 -6.61 -3.22 0.01
N GLU A 9 -6.66 -4.56 -0.03
CA GLU A 9 -6.52 -5.30 -1.28
C GLU A 9 -7.39 -4.69 -2.37
N ASN A 10 -6.84 -4.51 -3.57
CA ASN A 10 -7.49 -3.96 -4.76
C ASN A 10 -7.75 -2.43 -4.79
N GLN A 11 -7.23 -1.62 -3.91
CA GLN A 11 -7.41 -0.16 -4.00
C GLN A 11 -6.50 0.53 -5.03
N LEU A 12 -5.45 -0.12 -5.49
CA LEU A 12 -4.60 0.37 -6.58
C LEU A 12 -5.09 -0.21 -7.91
N LYS A 13 -6.06 0.44 -8.55
CA LYS A 13 -6.80 -0.07 -9.73
C LYS A 13 -5.94 -0.51 -10.94
N THR A 14 -4.72 0.01 -11.05
CA THR A 14 -3.83 -0.26 -12.19
C THR A 14 -2.72 -1.25 -11.86
N CYS A 15 -2.52 -1.58 -10.59
CA CYS A 15 -1.50 -2.52 -10.14
C CYS A 15 -2.04 -3.34 -8.95
N PRO A 16 -2.01 -4.67 -9.00
CA PRO A 16 -2.39 -5.52 -7.90
C PRO A 16 -1.62 -5.17 -6.63
N PHE A 17 -2.34 -5.11 -5.50
CA PHE A 17 -1.77 -4.89 -4.18
C PHE A 17 -1.92 -6.15 -3.34
N VAL A 18 -0.81 -6.63 -2.77
CA VAL A 18 -0.76 -7.82 -1.92
C VAL A 18 -0.31 -7.44 -0.52
N LEU A 19 -1.10 -7.81 0.48
CA LEU A 19 -0.71 -7.70 1.88
C LEU A 19 -0.09 -9.01 2.35
N ALA A 20 1.24 -9.06 2.48
CA ALA A 20 2.01 -10.22 2.89
C ALA A 20 2.93 -9.86 4.08
N LEU A 21 2.30 -9.43 5.19
CA LEU A 21 3.06 -9.01 6.36
C LEU A 21 3.90 -10.16 6.91
N VAL A 22 5.19 -9.88 7.14
CA VAL A 22 6.10 -10.76 7.86
C VAL A 22 5.52 -11.00 9.25
N PRO A 23 5.31 -12.25 9.70
CA PRO A 23 4.84 -12.52 11.05
C PRO A 23 5.92 -12.07 12.05
N ARG A 24 5.50 -11.67 13.24
CA ARG A 24 6.43 -11.37 14.33
C ARG A 24 6.70 -12.64 15.10
N VAL A 25 7.89 -13.20 14.95
CA VAL A 25 8.35 -14.40 15.68
C VAL A 25 9.64 -14.08 16.44
N GLY A 26 9.69 -14.44 17.68
CA GLY A 26 10.91 -14.31 18.51
C GLY A 26 11.38 -12.87 18.77
N GLN A 27 12.68 -12.69 18.80
CA GLN A 27 13.33 -11.37 18.92
C GLN A 27 13.50 -10.78 17.53
N ALA A 28 12.80 -9.70 17.29
CA ALA A 28 12.54 -9.10 16.00
C ALA A 28 13.78 -8.58 15.28
N ASN A 29 14.15 -9.21 14.19
CA ASN A 29 15.16 -8.74 13.25
C ASN A 29 14.56 -7.96 12.08
N VAL A 30 13.53 -8.51 11.44
CA VAL A 30 12.77 -7.86 10.37
C VAL A 30 11.63 -7.03 10.96
N ARG A 31 10.87 -7.62 11.91
CA ARG A 31 9.75 -6.99 12.62
C ARG A 31 10.23 -6.36 13.92
N THR A 32 10.64 -5.12 13.86
CA THR A 32 11.24 -4.42 15.00
C THR A 32 10.24 -4.16 16.15
N GLY A 33 8.95 -4.01 15.83
CA GLY A 33 7.92 -3.59 16.81
C GLY A 33 8.11 -2.18 17.34
N ILE A 34 9.09 -1.43 16.82
CA ILE A 34 9.35 -0.04 17.20
C ILE A 34 8.41 0.86 16.42
N PHE A 35 7.66 1.71 17.11
CA PHE A 35 6.78 2.68 16.46
C PHE A 35 7.59 3.73 15.70
N MET A 36 7.23 3.96 14.44
CA MET A 36 7.87 4.94 13.57
C MET A 36 7.04 6.23 13.49
N VAL A 37 7.69 7.36 13.76
CA VAL A 37 7.14 8.70 13.44
C VAL A 37 7.56 9.03 12.01
N LEU A 38 6.65 8.84 11.08
CA LEU A 38 6.90 8.98 9.64
C LEU A 38 7.25 10.43 9.24
N LYS A 39 8.34 10.59 8.47
CA LYS A 39 8.81 11.88 7.94
C LYS A 39 9.26 11.82 6.48
N GLY A 40 9.14 10.69 5.80
CA GLY A 40 9.52 10.58 4.40
C GLY A 40 9.45 9.17 3.83
N ILE A 41 9.83 9.05 2.57
CA ILE A 41 9.90 7.79 1.84
C ILE A 41 11.31 7.62 1.29
N THR A 42 11.92 6.46 1.50
CA THR A 42 13.23 6.11 0.94
C THR A 42 13.08 5.08 -0.16
N ILE A 43 13.70 5.38 -1.30
CA ILE A 43 13.69 4.52 -2.49
C ILE A 43 14.97 3.70 -2.56
N HIS A 44 14.77 2.42 -2.86
CA HIS A 44 15.83 1.44 -3.06
C HIS A 44 15.62 0.68 -4.37
N ASN A 45 16.68 0.01 -4.83
CA ASN A 45 16.56 -1.15 -5.70
C ASN A 45 17.04 -2.39 -4.93
N THR A 46 16.40 -3.53 -5.17
CA THR A 46 16.64 -4.78 -4.44
C THR A 46 18.06 -5.33 -4.57
N GLY A 47 18.84 -4.85 -5.55
CA GLY A 47 20.18 -5.36 -5.81
C GLY A 47 20.19 -6.80 -6.32
N ASN A 48 19.06 -7.33 -6.74
CA ASN A 48 18.88 -8.72 -7.17
C ASN A 48 18.15 -8.77 -8.52
N ASN A 49 18.87 -9.15 -9.57
CA ASN A 49 18.34 -9.24 -10.93
C ASN A 49 18.08 -10.70 -11.38
N MET A 50 18.05 -11.65 -10.46
CA MET A 50 17.69 -13.04 -10.77
C MET A 50 16.25 -13.08 -11.31
N PRO A 51 15.97 -13.84 -12.38
CA PRO A 51 14.62 -13.88 -13.00
C PRO A 51 13.47 -14.22 -12.04
N THR A 52 13.77 -14.88 -10.93
CA THR A 52 12.80 -15.25 -9.88
C THR A 52 12.69 -14.24 -8.75
N ALA A 53 13.45 -13.14 -8.76
CA ALA A 53 13.52 -12.15 -7.70
C ALA A 53 12.35 -11.13 -7.76
N THR A 54 11.12 -11.64 -7.77
CA THR A 54 9.88 -10.85 -7.78
C THR A 54 9.61 -10.21 -6.42
N ALA A 55 8.68 -9.27 -6.36
CA ALA A 55 8.24 -8.65 -5.11
C ALA A 55 7.75 -9.69 -4.08
N LEU A 56 6.99 -10.68 -4.53
CA LEU A 56 6.51 -11.76 -3.66
C LEU A 56 7.64 -12.70 -3.22
N ALA A 57 8.64 -12.95 -4.06
CA ALA A 57 9.81 -13.74 -3.69
C ALA A 57 10.62 -13.06 -2.58
N HIS A 58 10.82 -11.74 -2.65
CA HIS A 58 11.47 -10.96 -1.60
C HIS A 58 10.65 -10.95 -0.30
N ALA A 59 9.32 -10.87 -0.39
CA ALA A 59 8.46 -10.98 0.79
C ALA A 59 8.63 -12.34 1.50
N LYS A 60 8.62 -13.45 0.76
CA LYS A 60 8.86 -14.80 1.31
C LYS A 60 10.25 -14.94 1.91
N TRP A 61 11.25 -14.33 1.27
CA TRP A 61 12.61 -14.31 1.79
C TRP A 61 12.69 -13.59 3.14
N LEU A 62 12.04 -12.40 3.30
CA LEU A 62 12.00 -11.71 4.59
C LEU A 62 11.33 -12.53 5.70
N VAL A 63 10.30 -13.32 5.39
CA VAL A 63 9.72 -14.26 6.35
C VAL A 63 10.77 -15.25 6.83
N SER A 64 11.55 -15.83 5.91
CA SER A 64 12.61 -16.79 6.26
C SER A 64 13.77 -16.14 7.05
N VAL A 65 14.01 -14.84 6.87
CA VAL A 65 15.00 -14.08 7.65
C VAL A 65 14.51 -13.87 9.07
N GLU A 66 13.24 -13.49 9.24
CA GLU A 66 12.61 -13.30 10.56
C GLU A 66 12.58 -14.61 11.35
N GLU A 67 12.14 -15.71 10.71
CA GLU A 67 12.08 -17.04 11.34
C GLU A 67 13.45 -17.58 11.75
N ALA A 68 14.49 -17.23 11.00
CA ALA A 68 15.86 -17.67 11.29
C ALA A 68 16.63 -16.70 12.19
N GLU A 69 16.06 -15.56 12.54
CA GLU A 69 16.69 -14.50 13.37
C GLU A 69 18.09 -14.09 12.87
N ARG A 70 18.29 -14.08 11.52
CA ARG A 70 19.63 -13.98 10.93
C ARG A 70 20.18 -12.58 10.80
N ASP A 71 19.33 -11.61 10.39
CA ASP A 71 19.81 -10.30 9.95
C ASP A 71 18.88 -9.18 10.40
N TYR A 72 19.47 -8.01 10.67
CA TYR A 72 18.76 -6.75 10.85
C TYR A 72 18.54 -6.10 9.47
N ILE A 73 17.52 -6.55 8.76
CA ILE A 73 17.17 -6.05 7.44
C ILE A 73 15.65 -6.00 7.29
N GLY A 74 15.14 -5.02 6.57
CA GLY A 74 13.71 -4.89 6.33
C GLY A 74 13.40 -3.90 5.23
N ALA A 75 12.16 -3.94 4.79
CA ALA A 75 11.55 -2.95 3.92
C ALA A 75 10.05 -2.90 4.23
N HIS A 76 9.35 -1.86 3.82
CA HIS A 76 7.89 -1.81 3.97
C HIS A 76 7.19 -2.38 2.75
N PHE A 77 7.77 -2.14 1.57
CA PHE A 77 7.20 -2.56 0.30
C PHE A 77 8.26 -3.11 -0.64
N PHE A 78 7.88 -4.15 -1.37
CA PHE A 78 8.54 -4.57 -2.60
C PHE A 78 7.61 -4.29 -3.79
N VAL A 79 8.17 -3.78 -4.89
CA VAL A 79 7.41 -3.39 -6.07
C VAL A 79 8.08 -3.98 -7.30
N ASP A 80 7.34 -4.76 -8.08
CA ASP A 80 7.76 -5.23 -9.40
C ASP A 80 6.81 -4.73 -10.51
N ASP A 81 6.99 -5.18 -11.72
CA ASP A 81 6.18 -4.79 -12.88
C ASP A 81 4.73 -5.31 -12.81
N HIS A 82 4.47 -6.30 -11.96
CA HIS A 82 3.16 -6.94 -11.85
C HIS A 82 2.37 -6.55 -10.60
N GLN A 83 3.06 -6.21 -9.49
CA GLN A 83 2.39 -6.04 -8.21
C GLN A 83 3.19 -5.18 -7.21
N ILE A 84 2.47 -4.71 -6.20
CA ILE A 84 3.01 -4.07 -5.01
C ILE A 84 2.75 -4.98 -3.82
N VAL A 85 3.78 -5.34 -3.07
CA VAL A 85 3.69 -6.24 -1.91
C VAL A 85 4.07 -5.47 -0.66
N GLN A 86 3.13 -5.30 0.28
CA GLN A 86 3.42 -4.75 1.61
C GLN A 86 3.86 -5.88 2.54
N VAL A 87 5.00 -5.69 3.20
CA VAL A 87 5.61 -6.72 4.08
C VAL A 87 5.77 -6.27 5.53
N LEU A 88 5.79 -4.97 5.81
CA LEU A 88 5.78 -4.41 7.16
C LEU A 88 4.66 -3.38 7.33
N PRO A 89 4.16 -3.19 8.57
CA PRO A 89 3.31 -2.05 8.91
C PRO A 89 4.05 -0.74 8.65
N ILE A 90 3.41 0.23 7.99
CA ILE A 90 4.05 1.51 7.61
C ILE A 90 4.36 2.44 8.79
N ASN A 91 3.92 2.11 9.98
CA ASN A 91 4.23 2.79 11.23
C ASN A 91 5.20 2.00 12.12
N GLU A 92 5.88 1.02 11.57
CA GLU A 92 6.92 0.23 12.24
C GLU A 92 8.28 0.56 11.61
N VAL A 93 9.31 0.75 12.44
CA VAL A 93 10.68 0.97 11.96
C VAL A 93 11.18 -0.25 11.18
N ALA A 94 11.86 -0.01 10.07
CA ALA A 94 12.53 -1.04 9.28
C ALA A 94 14.03 -0.75 9.15
N TRP A 95 14.85 -1.79 9.15
CA TRP A 95 16.31 -1.67 8.97
C TRP A 95 16.66 -1.73 7.47
N HIS A 96 16.69 -0.57 6.78
CA HIS A 96 16.88 -0.50 5.34
C HIS A 96 17.96 0.50 4.89
N ALA A 97 18.21 1.54 5.71
CA ALA A 97 19.04 2.67 5.31
C ALA A 97 20.51 2.51 5.70
N GLY A 98 20.82 1.53 6.57
CA GLY A 98 22.18 1.28 7.04
C GLY A 98 22.73 2.34 8.01
N ASP A 99 21.89 3.28 8.46
CA ASP A 99 22.25 4.38 9.35
C ASP A 99 21.97 4.10 10.83
N GLY A 100 21.75 2.83 11.20
CA GLY A 100 21.45 2.42 12.57
C GLY A 100 20.17 3.07 13.08
N GLN A 101 20.23 3.82 14.18
CA GLN A 101 19.10 4.61 14.69
C GLN A 101 19.00 6.00 14.04
N GLY A 102 19.56 6.16 12.85
CA GLY A 102 19.49 7.40 12.08
C GLY A 102 18.11 7.64 11.47
N ARG A 103 17.96 8.80 10.84
CA ARG A 103 16.68 9.25 10.29
C ARG A 103 16.15 8.34 9.19
N GLY A 104 17.02 7.74 8.38
CA GLY A 104 16.62 6.83 7.32
C GLY A 104 15.76 5.70 7.88
N ASN A 105 16.33 4.89 8.77
CA ASN A 105 15.63 3.77 9.40
C ASN A 105 14.47 4.19 10.28
N MET A 106 14.67 5.23 11.09
CA MET A 106 13.73 5.58 12.16
C MET A 106 12.52 6.39 11.70
N THR A 107 12.56 6.98 10.49
CA THR A 107 11.50 7.93 10.11
C THR A 107 11.02 7.79 8.66
N THR A 108 11.48 6.82 7.89
CA THR A 108 11.07 6.71 6.49
C THR A 108 10.50 5.34 6.12
N ILE A 109 9.48 5.36 5.27
CA ILE A 109 8.97 4.17 4.60
C ILE A 109 9.99 3.74 3.54
N ALA A 110 10.41 2.48 3.57
CA ALA A 110 11.28 1.89 2.55
C ALA A 110 10.47 1.25 1.42
N ILE A 111 10.75 1.66 0.18
CA ILE A 111 10.21 1.05 -1.05
C ILE A 111 11.37 0.45 -1.83
N GLU A 112 11.36 -0.86 -2.00
CA GLU A 112 12.31 -1.63 -2.78
C GLU A 112 11.74 -1.91 -4.17
N ILE A 113 12.33 -1.31 -5.20
CA ILE A 113 11.97 -1.55 -6.60
C ILE A 113 12.77 -2.74 -7.09
N CYS A 114 12.07 -3.80 -7.52
CA CYS A 114 12.67 -5.00 -8.08
C CYS A 114 13.38 -4.70 -9.42
N GLU A 115 14.39 -5.52 -9.73
CA GLU A 115 15.24 -5.34 -10.91
C GLU A 115 14.99 -6.41 -11.98
N VAL A 116 13.91 -7.16 -11.85
CA VAL A 116 13.45 -8.23 -12.74
C VAL A 116 12.23 -7.77 -13.53
N GLY A 117 12.05 -8.33 -14.74
CA GLY A 117 10.93 -7.98 -15.60
C GLY A 117 11.05 -6.58 -16.23
N ASP A 118 9.92 -5.90 -16.42
CA ASP A 118 9.88 -4.52 -16.92
C ASP A 118 10.17 -3.53 -15.79
N VAL A 119 11.44 -3.13 -15.69
CA VAL A 119 11.91 -2.18 -14.66
C VAL A 119 11.22 -0.81 -14.78
N LEU A 120 10.87 -0.37 -15.99
CA LEU A 120 10.16 0.92 -16.15
C LEU A 120 8.73 0.83 -15.62
N GLN A 121 8.07 -0.32 -15.80
CA GLN A 121 6.77 -0.57 -15.20
C GLN A 121 6.87 -0.69 -13.69
N ALA A 122 7.91 -1.33 -13.14
CA ALA A 122 8.15 -1.39 -11.69
C ALA A 122 8.36 0.02 -11.10
N GLU A 123 9.12 0.89 -11.78
CA GLU A 123 9.27 2.30 -11.41
C GLU A 123 7.93 3.06 -11.46
N ALA A 124 7.09 2.79 -12.47
CA ALA A 124 5.76 3.39 -12.58
C ALA A 124 4.82 2.93 -11.44
N ASN A 125 4.86 1.64 -11.09
CA ASN A 125 4.11 1.09 -9.95
C ASN A 125 4.59 1.68 -8.61
N ALA A 126 5.89 1.91 -8.45
CA ALA A 126 6.43 2.59 -7.26
C ALA A 126 5.94 4.04 -7.16
N LEU A 127 5.87 4.77 -8.26
CA LEU A 127 5.28 6.11 -8.29
C LEU A 127 3.79 6.10 -7.93
N LEU A 128 3.03 5.11 -8.41
CA LEU A 128 1.64 4.92 -8.04
C LEU A 128 1.48 4.71 -6.52
N LEU A 129 2.32 3.85 -5.92
CA LEU A 129 2.36 3.64 -4.47
C LEU A 129 2.69 4.93 -3.72
N ILE A 130 3.70 5.70 -4.17
CA ILE A 130 4.08 6.97 -3.57
C ILE A 130 2.89 7.95 -3.57
N GLY A 131 2.21 8.11 -4.70
CA GLY A 131 1.02 8.96 -4.80
C GLY A 131 -0.07 8.55 -3.82
N TYR A 132 -0.32 7.24 -3.70
CA TYR A 132 -1.29 6.69 -2.74
C TYR A 132 -0.88 6.98 -1.28
N LEU A 133 0.39 6.76 -0.92
CA LEU A 133 0.91 7.05 0.42
C LEU A 133 0.79 8.54 0.75
N LYS A 134 1.19 9.42 -0.17
CA LYS A 134 1.09 10.88 0.02
C LYS A 134 -0.36 11.35 0.20
N LYS A 135 -1.29 10.78 -0.53
CA LYS A 135 -2.73 11.09 -0.38
C LYS A 135 -3.23 10.82 1.05
N HIS A 136 -2.81 9.72 1.66
CA HIS A 136 -3.33 9.28 2.95
C HIS A 136 -2.50 9.74 4.16
N LEU A 137 -1.21 10.05 3.95
CA LEU A 137 -0.25 10.36 5.02
C LEU A 137 0.27 11.80 4.96
N GLY A 138 -0.12 12.55 3.94
CA GLY A 138 0.36 13.91 3.70
C GLY A 138 1.57 13.96 2.77
N ASP A 139 2.05 15.16 2.50
CA ASP A 139 3.20 15.35 1.61
C ASP A 139 4.49 14.89 2.29
N LEU A 140 5.07 13.82 1.75
CA LEU A 140 6.24 13.14 2.27
C LEU A 140 7.44 13.40 1.35
N PRO A 141 8.56 13.93 1.87
CA PRO A 141 9.81 14.03 1.14
C PRO A 141 10.27 12.66 0.62
N ILE A 142 10.90 12.69 -0.55
CA ILE A 142 11.45 11.50 -1.21
C ILE A 142 12.97 11.51 -1.05
N TYR A 143 13.51 10.41 -0.62
CA TYR A 143 14.94 10.18 -0.43
C TYR A 143 15.39 8.96 -1.21
N LYS A 144 16.67 8.87 -1.51
CA LYS A 144 17.33 7.64 -1.95
C LYS A 144 18.21 7.09 -0.83
N HIS A 145 18.46 5.79 -0.82
CA HIS A 145 19.35 5.19 0.19
C HIS A 145 20.71 5.91 0.26
N GLN A 146 21.23 6.35 -0.88
CA GLN A 146 22.51 7.08 -0.94
C GLN A 146 22.57 8.31 -0.06
N ASP A 147 21.42 8.95 0.23
CA ASP A 147 21.36 10.17 1.06
C ASP A 147 21.67 9.88 2.53
N TRP A 148 21.54 8.63 2.97
CA TRP A 148 21.77 8.23 4.37
C TRP A 148 23.21 7.80 4.64
N THR A 149 23.78 6.94 3.79
CA THR A 149 25.07 6.29 4.04
C THR A 149 26.03 6.37 2.86
N GLY A 150 25.65 7.04 1.78
CA GLY A 150 26.46 7.10 0.55
C GLY A 150 26.43 5.83 -0.28
N LYS A 151 25.73 4.75 0.14
CA LYS A 151 25.59 3.52 -0.64
C LYS A 151 24.98 3.81 -2.01
N TYR A 152 25.56 3.27 -3.08
CA TYR A 152 25.08 3.45 -4.45
C TYR A 152 23.76 2.71 -4.67
N CYS A 153 22.69 3.27 -4.13
CA CYS A 153 21.31 2.77 -4.16
C CYS A 153 20.33 3.95 -4.16
N PRO A 154 19.28 3.94 -4.99
CA PRO A 154 18.82 2.87 -5.90
C PRO A 154 19.70 2.73 -7.16
N ARG A 155 20.38 1.61 -7.30
CA ARG A 155 21.47 1.45 -8.28
C ARG A 155 21.02 1.54 -9.73
N VAL A 156 19.83 1.05 -10.07
CA VAL A 156 19.31 1.07 -11.44
C VAL A 156 18.92 2.49 -11.83
N LEU A 157 18.20 3.20 -10.98
CA LEU A 157 17.83 4.61 -11.20
C LEU A 157 19.07 5.52 -11.32
N LEU A 158 20.09 5.27 -10.50
CA LEU A 158 21.35 6.03 -10.52
C LEU A 158 22.18 5.72 -11.77
N SER A 159 22.42 4.44 -12.07
CA SER A 159 23.28 4.03 -13.19
C SER A 159 22.71 4.40 -14.56
N THR A 160 21.39 4.49 -14.67
CA THR A 160 20.69 4.89 -15.90
C THR A 160 20.41 6.38 -15.99
N GLY A 161 20.80 7.18 -14.98
CA GLY A 161 20.56 8.61 -14.91
C GLY A 161 19.09 9.00 -14.69
N ARG A 162 18.19 8.05 -14.38
CA ARG A 162 16.76 8.31 -14.24
C ARG A 162 16.36 8.84 -12.86
N TRP A 163 17.24 8.82 -11.86
CA TRP A 163 16.89 9.26 -10.50
C TRP A 163 16.21 10.62 -10.45
N LYS A 164 16.80 11.63 -11.09
CA LYS A 164 16.25 12.99 -11.07
C LYS A 164 14.82 13.05 -11.63
N SER A 165 14.59 12.41 -12.75
CA SER A 165 13.24 12.37 -13.37
C SER A 165 12.25 11.58 -12.50
N PHE A 166 12.68 10.49 -11.88
CA PHE A 166 11.87 9.72 -10.96
C PHE A 166 11.47 10.54 -9.72
N GLU A 167 12.44 11.20 -9.08
CA GLU A 167 12.24 12.05 -7.91
C GLU A 167 11.29 13.21 -8.21
N GLU A 168 11.47 13.94 -9.31
CA GLU A 168 10.57 15.01 -9.75
C GLU A 168 9.13 14.51 -9.96
N ARG A 169 8.97 13.32 -10.54
CA ARG A 169 7.65 12.70 -10.70
C ARG A 169 7.07 12.29 -9.34
N ALA A 170 7.85 11.70 -8.48
CA ALA A 170 7.43 11.29 -7.12
C ALA A 170 6.99 12.49 -6.27
N ILE A 171 7.71 13.62 -6.35
CA ILE A 171 7.34 14.85 -5.65
C ILE A 171 5.99 15.37 -6.16
N LYS A 172 5.78 15.38 -7.48
CA LYS A 172 4.55 15.87 -8.12
C LYS A 172 3.40 14.86 -8.09
N MET A 173 3.67 13.60 -7.69
CA MET A 173 2.68 12.54 -7.75
C MET A 173 1.54 12.82 -6.79
N THR A 174 0.35 12.91 -7.34
CA THR A 174 -0.92 12.92 -6.62
C THR A 174 -1.69 11.68 -7.02
N TYR A 175 -2.22 10.97 -6.05
CA TYR A 175 -3.13 9.85 -6.32
C TYR A 175 -4.54 10.40 -6.45
N GLU A 176 -5.03 10.49 -7.68
CA GLU A 176 -6.44 10.76 -7.93
C GLU A 176 -7.21 9.44 -7.92
N ASP A 177 -8.18 9.31 -7.02
CA ASP A 177 -9.18 8.28 -7.15
C ASP A 177 -9.93 8.58 -8.45
N LYS A 178 -9.75 7.76 -9.49
CA LYS A 178 -10.61 7.84 -10.68
C LYS A 178 -12.09 7.60 -10.37
N GLU A 179 -12.45 7.49 -9.10
CA GLU A 179 -13.84 7.46 -8.63
C GLU A 179 -14.51 8.83 -8.60
N SER A 180 -13.77 9.94 -8.74
CA SER A 180 -14.39 11.26 -8.84
C SER A 180 -14.63 11.75 -10.26
N SER A 181 -14.21 11.03 -11.29
CA SER A 181 -14.67 11.28 -12.65
C SER A 181 -16.07 10.66 -12.82
N LYS A 182 -17.10 11.42 -12.55
CA LYS A 182 -18.46 11.46 -13.13
C LYS A 182 -18.86 10.32 -14.11
N GLU A 183 -18.53 9.09 -13.87
CA GLU A 183 -19.31 7.97 -14.36
C GLU A 183 -20.33 7.68 -13.28
N GLY A 184 -21.53 8.13 -13.60
CA GLY A 184 -22.67 8.29 -12.74
C GLY A 184 -22.88 7.17 -11.74
N ASN A 185 -23.60 7.48 -10.71
CA ASN A 185 -24.30 6.67 -9.73
C ASN A 185 -24.89 5.34 -10.23
N THR A 186 -24.32 4.75 -11.25
CA THR A 186 -24.76 3.51 -11.86
C THR A 186 -24.07 2.36 -11.13
N PRO A 187 -24.84 1.47 -10.49
CA PRO A 187 -24.28 0.29 -9.84
C PRO A 187 -23.40 -0.53 -10.79
N SER A 188 -22.31 -1.06 -10.27
CA SER A 188 -21.52 -2.05 -10.99
C SER A 188 -22.41 -3.17 -11.52
N PRO A 189 -22.15 -3.78 -12.68
CA PRO A 189 -23.03 -4.79 -13.28
C PRO A 189 -23.45 -5.91 -12.32
N TRP A 190 -22.51 -6.38 -11.48
CA TRP A 190 -22.73 -7.42 -10.49
C TRP A 190 -23.61 -6.99 -9.30
N ALA A 191 -23.70 -5.67 -9.02
CA ALA A 191 -24.42 -5.11 -7.88
C ALA A 191 -25.80 -4.56 -8.24
N ARG A 192 -26.15 -4.46 -9.52
CA ARG A 192 -27.36 -3.79 -9.99
C ARG A 192 -28.65 -4.32 -9.34
N GLU A 193 -28.79 -5.63 -9.31
CA GLU A 193 -29.98 -6.27 -8.73
C GLU A 193 -30.08 -6.03 -7.23
N ALA A 194 -28.95 -6.18 -6.50
CA ALA A 194 -28.88 -5.96 -5.07
C ALA A 194 -29.16 -4.50 -4.70
N VAL A 195 -28.65 -3.55 -5.49
CA VAL A 195 -28.88 -2.12 -5.29
C VAL A 195 -30.33 -1.77 -5.58
N ALA A 196 -30.90 -2.25 -6.70
CA ALA A 196 -32.32 -2.03 -7.02
C ALA A 196 -33.23 -2.57 -5.92
N TRP A 197 -32.96 -3.77 -5.42
CA TRP A 197 -33.67 -4.36 -4.30
C TRP A 197 -33.56 -3.53 -3.02
N ALA A 198 -32.38 -3.02 -2.68
CA ALA A 198 -32.14 -2.24 -1.50
C ALA A 198 -32.82 -0.87 -1.55
N ILE A 199 -32.85 -0.22 -2.72
CA ILE A 199 -33.59 1.04 -2.93
C ILE A 199 -35.11 0.78 -2.81
N GLN A 200 -35.61 -0.25 -3.49
CA GLN A 200 -37.02 -0.63 -3.42
C GLN A 200 -37.44 -1.01 -1.99
N GLY A 201 -36.50 -1.54 -1.22
CA GLY A 201 -36.70 -1.93 0.17
C GLY A 201 -36.49 -0.81 1.19
N ASP A 202 -36.26 0.42 0.77
CA ASP A 202 -35.99 1.58 1.63
C ASP A 202 -34.82 1.37 2.60
N LEU A 203 -33.83 0.56 2.19
CA LEU A 203 -32.63 0.30 2.99
C LEU A 203 -31.61 1.43 2.90
N PHE A 204 -31.58 2.17 1.78
CA PHE A 204 -30.83 3.41 1.62
C PHE A 204 -31.51 4.36 0.63
N ASP A 205 -31.35 5.65 0.87
CA ASP A 205 -32.23 6.68 0.34
C ASP A 205 -31.89 7.19 -1.07
N GLN A 206 -30.64 6.98 -1.56
CA GLN A 206 -30.21 7.57 -2.82
C GLN A 206 -29.09 6.78 -3.51
N GLU A 207 -29.20 6.59 -4.82
CA GLU A 207 -28.14 6.07 -5.69
C GLU A 207 -26.88 6.93 -5.69
N SER A 208 -27.01 8.23 -5.32
CA SER A 208 -25.91 9.21 -5.40
C SER A 208 -24.71 8.93 -4.48
N LYS A 209 -24.77 7.90 -3.63
CA LYS A 209 -23.72 7.56 -2.66
C LYS A 209 -23.22 6.12 -2.73
N LEU A 210 -23.56 5.38 -3.78
CA LEU A 210 -23.27 3.96 -3.91
C LEU A 210 -21.76 3.61 -3.84
N HIS A 211 -20.91 4.56 -4.19
CA HIS A 211 -19.45 4.36 -4.20
C HIS A 211 -18.72 5.10 -3.07
N THR A 212 -19.44 5.68 -2.11
CA THR A 212 -18.82 6.29 -0.92
C THR A 212 -18.54 5.25 0.16
N PRO A 213 -17.45 5.38 0.93
CA PRO A 213 -17.21 4.51 2.08
C PRO A 213 -18.37 4.57 3.07
N VAL A 214 -18.88 3.41 3.46
CA VAL A 214 -19.97 3.30 4.45
C VAL A 214 -19.38 3.48 5.85
N THR A 215 -19.85 4.47 6.60
CA THR A 215 -19.48 4.61 8.00
C THR A 215 -20.15 3.52 8.84
N ARG A 216 -19.62 3.25 10.05
CA ARG A 216 -20.26 2.31 10.98
C ARG A 216 -21.70 2.70 11.33
N GLU A 217 -21.98 4.00 11.41
CA GLU A 217 -23.33 4.52 11.68
C GLU A 217 -24.29 4.24 10.52
N VAL A 218 -23.87 4.51 9.29
CA VAL A 218 -24.66 4.21 8.08
C VAL A 218 -24.92 2.70 7.97
N LEU A 219 -23.90 1.87 8.21
CA LEU A 219 -24.05 0.42 8.20
C LEU A 219 -25.06 -0.05 9.28
N ALA A 220 -25.00 0.52 10.49
CA ALA A 220 -25.93 0.20 11.57
C ALA A 220 -27.38 0.56 11.20
N VAL A 221 -27.59 1.70 10.54
CA VAL A 221 -28.92 2.12 10.07
C VAL A 221 -29.45 1.17 8.99
N ILE A 222 -28.61 0.78 8.04
CA ILE A 222 -28.98 -0.19 6.97
C ILE A 222 -29.39 -1.52 7.58
N LEU A 223 -28.58 -2.06 8.50
CA LEU A 223 -28.86 -3.34 9.17
C LEU A 223 -30.16 -3.27 10.02
N TRP A 224 -30.39 -2.16 10.71
CA TRP A 224 -31.62 -1.96 11.47
C TRP A 224 -32.86 -1.88 10.58
N ARG A 225 -32.82 -1.17 9.45
CA ARG A 225 -33.90 -1.13 8.47
C ARG A 225 -34.18 -2.51 7.89
N PHE A 226 -33.13 -3.26 7.57
CA PHE A 226 -33.23 -4.65 7.09
C PHE A 226 -33.90 -5.57 8.12
N GLU A 227 -33.52 -5.49 9.39
CA GLU A 227 -34.15 -6.27 10.46
C GLU A 227 -35.66 -5.95 10.62
N LYS A 228 -35.99 -4.66 10.59
CA LYS A 228 -37.39 -4.23 10.63
C LYS A 228 -38.22 -4.81 9.47
N ARG A 229 -37.67 -4.79 8.27
CA ARG A 229 -38.35 -5.33 7.09
C ARG A 229 -38.60 -6.84 7.24
N LEU A 230 -37.58 -7.59 7.63
CA LEU A 230 -37.72 -9.03 7.86
C LEU A 230 -38.80 -9.36 8.89
N LYS A 231 -38.87 -8.58 9.98
CA LYS A 231 -39.95 -8.77 10.99
C LYS A 231 -41.34 -8.50 10.45
N ASN A 232 -41.49 -7.50 9.58
CA ASN A 232 -42.78 -7.19 8.96
C ASN A 232 -43.21 -8.25 7.93
N GLU A 233 -42.25 -8.83 7.16
CA GLU A 233 -42.54 -9.87 6.20
C GLU A 233 -42.85 -11.24 6.85
N LEU A 234 -42.35 -11.48 8.07
CA LEU A 234 -42.62 -12.71 8.84
C LEU A 234 -43.95 -12.66 9.61
N HIS A 235 -44.57 -11.51 9.71
CA HIS A 235 -45.85 -11.29 10.42
C HIS A 235 -47.02 -10.91 9.48
N ALA A 236 -46.76 -10.93 8.16
CA ALA A 236 -47.77 -10.70 7.11
C ALA A 236 -48.17 -12.06 6.47
#